data_6630ea72714795b92ec2c8934274ea92
#
_entry.id   6630ea72714795b92ec2c8934274ea92
#
_cell.length_a   1.000
_cell.length_b   1.000
_cell.length_c   1.000
_cell.angle_alpha   90.00
_cell.angle_beta   90.00
_cell.angle_gamma   90.00
#
_symmetry.space_group_name_H-M   'P 1'
#
loop_
_entity.id
_entity.type
_entity.pdbx_description
1 polymer ?
#
loop_
_entity_poly.entity_id
_entity_poly.type
_entity_poly.pdbx_seq_one_letter_code
_entity_poly.pdbx_strand_id
1 'polypeptide(L)'
;MKKTFIMIATMGLLAACGGGGDSEKPKVVDISEDPVYKKGMEIVEKSDCRTCHLIEEKNIGPAWRDVANKYAGVDTAVQYLSHKIINGGSGVWGQVPMAAHPTMPQEDAEALAKFVLLLKNK
;
A
#
# COMPACT_ATOMS: atom_id res chain seq x y z
N MET A 1 50.57 48.80 -47.42
CA MET A 1 50.44 47.37 -47.20
C MET A 1 49.39 47.18 -46.01
N LYS A 2 48.15 47.05 -46.38
CA LYS A 2 47.06 46.93 -45.41
C LYS A 2 46.59 45.46 -45.37
N LYS A 3 46.85 44.77 -44.26
CA LYS A 3 46.41 43.41 -44.09
C LYS A 3 45.03 43.47 -43.41
N THR A 4 44.01 43.16 -44.20
CA THR A 4 42.63 43.06 -43.74
C THR A 4 42.43 41.69 -43.07
N PHE A 5 42.20 41.68 -41.78
CA PHE A 5 41.82 40.45 -41.06
C PHE A 5 40.30 40.28 -41.14
N ILE A 6 39.86 39.24 -41.80
CA ILE A 6 38.47 38.83 -41.86
C ILE A 6 38.25 37.91 -40.71
N MET A 7 37.46 38.38 -39.71
CA MET A 7 37.02 37.58 -38.58
C MET A 7 35.75 36.85 -39.01
N ILE A 8 35.85 35.52 -39.18
CA ILE A 8 34.69 34.68 -39.44
C ILE A 8 34.10 34.29 -38.07
N ALA A 9 32.95 34.86 -37.74
CA ALA A 9 32.17 34.48 -36.56
C ALA A 9 31.38 33.21 -36.90
N THR A 10 31.83 32.08 -36.37
CA THR A 10 31.07 30.84 -36.42
C THR A 10 30.04 30.84 -35.32
N MET A 11 28.81 31.03 -35.71
CA MET A 11 27.63 30.97 -34.83
C MET A 11 27.30 29.49 -34.54
N GLY A 12 27.75 28.99 -33.36
CA GLY A 12 27.45 27.65 -32.89
C GLY A 12 26.01 27.56 -32.45
N LEU A 13 25.22 26.76 -33.15
CA LEU A 13 23.85 26.40 -32.79
C LEU A 13 23.91 25.38 -31.66
N LEU A 14 23.73 25.82 -30.40
CA LEU A 14 23.53 24.94 -29.27
C LEU A 14 22.07 24.44 -29.28
N ALA A 15 21.89 23.24 -29.84
CA ALA A 15 20.65 22.48 -29.66
C ALA A 15 20.57 22.02 -28.21
N ALA A 16 19.80 22.73 -27.40
CA ALA A 16 19.45 22.30 -26.08
C ALA A 16 18.41 21.16 -26.18
N CYS A 17 18.88 19.91 -26.10
CA CYS A 17 18.03 18.77 -25.81
C CYS A 17 17.59 18.84 -24.33
N GLY A 18 16.56 19.61 -24.06
CA GLY A 18 15.81 19.57 -22.82
C GLY A 18 14.85 18.39 -22.82
N GLY A 19 15.37 17.17 -22.66
CA GLY A 19 14.57 16.00 -22.33
C GLY A 19 14.28 16.00 -20.83
N GLY A 20 13.35 16.81 -20.38
CA GLY A 20 12.73 16.69 -19.05
C GLY A 20 11.86 15.44 -19.03
N GLY A 21 12.46 14.30 -18.73
CA GLY A 21 11.70 13.13 -18.29
C GLY A 21 11.17 13.43 -16.89
N ASP A 22 9.96 13.95 -16.80
CA ASP A 22 9.21 13.91 -15.57
C ASP A 22 8.98 12.44 -15.24
N SER A 23 9.88 11.88 -14.44
CA SER A 23 9.62 10.66 -13.71
C SER A 23 8.53 11.01 -12.70
N GLU A 24 7.29 10.89 -13.13
CA GLU A 24 6.12 10.96 -12.26
C GLU A 24 6.28 9.86 -11.21
N LYS A 25 6.80 10.24 -10.04
CA LYS A 25 6.81 9.36 -8.88
C LYS A 25 5.37 8.88 -8.70
N PRO A 26 5.14 7.57 -8.50
CA PRO A 26 3.79 7.08 -8.24
C PRO A 26 3.18 7.92 -7.13
N LYS A 27 2.07 8.60 -7.45
CA LYS A 27 1.34 9.45 -6.52
C LYS A 27 0.85 8.54 -5.40
N VAL A 28 1.53 8.57 -4.26
CA VAL A 28 1.06 7.86 -3.06
C VAL A 28 -0.29 8.49 -2.73
N VAL A 29 -1.37 7.75 -2.99
CA VAL A 29 -2.70 8.19 -2.60
C VAL A 29 -2.74 8.10 -1.09
N ASP A 30 -2.85 9.26 -0.47
CA ASP A 30 -3.04 9.33 0.97
C ASP A 30 -4.43 8.78 1.30
N ILE A 31 -4.46 7.61 1.91
CA ILE A 31 -5.68 6.93 2.33
C ILE A 31 -6.06 7.24 3.78
N SER A 32 -5.29 8.06 4.47
CA SER A 32 -5.52 8.35 5.90
C SER A 32 -6.87 9.03 6.15
N GLU A 33 -7.38 9.77 5.16
CA GLU A 33 -8.68 10.44 5.22
C GLU A 33 -9.86 9.54 4.78
N ASP A 34 -9.58 8.35 4.24
CA ASP A 34 -10.62 7.42 3.82
C ASP A 34 -11.42 6.92 5.06
N PRO A 35 -12.77 6.99 5.03
CA PRO A 35 -13.60 6.54 6.15
C PRO A 35 -13.37 5.08 6.52
N VAL A 36 -13.07 4.21 5.54
CA VAL A 36 -12.76 2.79 5.79
C VAL A 36 -11.44 2.66 6.54
N TYR A 37 -10.43 3.46 6.18
CA TYR A 37 -9.16 3.49 6.87
C TYR A 37 -9.33 3.94 8.33
N LYS A 38 -10.02 5.07 8.55
CA LYS A 38 -10.27 5.63 9.89
C LYS A 38 -11.02 4.64 10.78
N LYS A 39 -12.09 4.04 10.29
CA LYS A 39 -12.86 3.05 11.03
C LYS A 39 -12.03 1.81 11.37
N GLY A 40 -11.26 1.30 10.42
CA GLY A 40 -10.38 0.15 10.64
C GLY A 40 -9.30 0.45 11.68
N MET A 41 -8.64 1.61 11.59
CA MET A 41 -7.62 2.02 12.56
C MET A 41 -8.20 2.20 13.97
N GLU A 42 -9.41 2.74 14.11
CA GLU A 42 -10.09 2.84 15.41
C GLU A 42 -10.27 1.47 16.08
N ILE A 43 -10.65 0.44 15.30
CA ILE A 43 -10.80 -0.92 15.80
C ILE A 43 -9.45 -1.54 16.15
N VAL A 44 -8.45 -1.33 15.29
CA VAL A 44 -7.06 -1.79 15.51
C VAL A 44 -6.48 -1.25 16.82
N GLU A 45 -6.72 0.02 17.12
CA GLU A 45 -6.23 0.66 18.35
C GLU A 45 -6.88 0.11 19.64
N LYS A 46 -8.09 -0.41 19.52
CA LYS A 46 -8.85 -1.02 20.64
C LYS A 46 -8.60 -2.52 20.78
N SER A 47 -7.78 -3.10 19.92
CA SER A 47 -7.51 -4.54 19.86
C SER A 47 -6.01 -4.84 19.82
N ASP A 48 -5.63 -6.10 19.89
CA ASP A 48 -4.24 -6.56 19.92
C ASP A 48 -3.66 -6.94 18.56
N CYS A 49 -4.35 -6.62 17.48
CA CYS A 49 -3.98 -6.97 16.09
C CYS A 49 -2.53 -6.63 15.75
N ARG A 50 -2.04 -5.47 16.21
CA ARG A 50 -0.68 -4.98 15.93
C ARG A 50 0.42 -5.76 16.64
N THR A 51 0.10 -6.58 17.60
CA THR A 51 1.06 -7.49 18.25
C THR A 51 1.63 -8.48 17.23
N CYS A 52 0.79 -8.91 16.28
CA CYS A 52 1.15 -9.93 15.30
C CYS A 52 1.27 -9.39 13.88
N HIS A 53 0.54 -8.33 13.54
CA HIS A 53 0.49 -7.78 12.18
C HIS A 53 1.04 -6.36 12.09
N LEU A 54 1.86 -6.12 11.08
CA LEU A 54 2.27 -4.78 10.64
C LEU A 54 1.68 -4.48 9.26
N ILE A 55 1.66 -3.21 8.86
CA ILE A 55 1.10 -2.82 7.56
C ILE A 55 2.00 -3.31 6.43
N GLU A 56 3.31 -3.03 6.51
CA GLU A 56 4.27 -3.22 5.41
C GLU A 56 5.12 -4.48 5.56
N GLU A 57 5.28 -5.00 6.77
CA GLU A 57 6.26 -6.03 7.06
C GLU A 57 5.60 -7.23 7.74
N LYS A 58 6.11 -8.42 7.41
CA LYS A 58 5.75 -9.65 8.12
C LYS A 58 6.35 -9.59 9.53
N ASN A 59 5.53 -9.86 10.52
CA ASN A 59 5.95 -10.11 11.90
C ASN A 59 5.59 -11.55 12.27
N ILE A 60 4.84 -11.79 13.32
CA ILE A 60 4.31 -13.12 13.68
C ILE A 60 3.30 -13.55 12.60
N GLY A 61 2.38 -12.67 12.26
CA GLY A 61 1.44 -12.83 11.15
C GLY A 61 1.95 -12.18 9.85
N PRO A 62 1.25 -12.38 8.72
CA PRO A 62 1.57 -11.71 7.46
C PRO A 62 1.40 -10.19 7.56
N ALA A 63 2.14 -9.45 6.73
CA ALA A 63 1.87 -8.02 6.52
C ALA A 63 0.43 -7.83 6.02
N TRP A 64 -0.26 -6.82 6.50
CA TRP A 64 -1.62 -6.53 6.00
C TRP A 64 -1.63 -6.18 4.51
N ARG A 65 -0.58 -5.55 4.00
CA ARG A 65 -0.43 -5.29 2.56
C ARG A 65 -0.34 -6.58 1.75
N ASP A 66 0.38 -7.58 2.23
CA ASP A 66 0.46 -8.88 1.57
C ASP A 66 -0.90 -9.57 1.54
N VAL A 67 -1.65 -9.49 2.65
CA VAL A 67 -3.03 -10.00 2.71
C VAL A 67 -3.91 -9.26 1.70
N ALA A 68 -3.85 -7.93 1.66
CA ALA A 68 -4.59 -7.12 0.71
C ALA A 68 -4.30 -7.49 -0.75
N ASN A 69 -3.02 -7.64 -1.09
CA ASN A 69 -2.60 -8.02 -2.45
C ASN A 69 -3.05 -9.43 -2.84
N LYS A 70 -2.97 -10.38 -1.89
CA LYS A 70 -3.39 -11.78 -2.12
C LYS A 70 -4.88 -11.90 -2.42
N TYR A 71 -5.70 -11.11 -1.75
CA TYR A 71 -7.16 -11.17 -1.88
C TYR A 71 -7.75 -10.05 -2.74
N ALA A 72 -6.91 -9.27 -3.44
CA ALA A 72 -7.36 -8.23 -4.36
C ALA A 72 -8.25 -8.82 -5.46
N GLY A 73 -9.45 -8.24 -5.66
CA GLY A 73 -10.38 -8.69 -6.69
C GLY A 73 -11.15 -9.98 -6.37
N VAL A 74 -11.04 -10.51 -5.15
CA VAL A 74 -11.84 -11.65 -4.70
C VAL A 74 -13.12 -11.14 -4.06
N ASP A 75 -14.28 -11.40 -4.66
CA ASP A 75 -15.57 -10.88 -4.22
C ASP A 75 -15.96 -11.30 -2.80
N THR A 76 -15.53 -12.48 -2.36
CA THR A 76 -15.80 -13.01 -1.02
C THR A 76 -14.71 -12.68 0.02
N ALA A 77 -13.74 -11.82 -0.34
CA ALA A 77 -12.60 -11.53 0.52
C ALA A 77 -13.00 -10.97 1.89
N VAL A 78 -13.98 -10.06 1.92
CA VAL A 78 -14.45 -9.46 3.18
C VAL A 78 -15.01 -10.52 4.11
N GLN A 79 -15.89 -11.40 3.61
CA GLN A 79 -16.50 -12.48 4.39
C GLN A 79 -15.45 -13.49 4.86
N TYR A 80 -14.53 -13.86 3.97
CA TYR A 80 -13.46 -14.79 4.30
C TYR A 80 -12.52 -14.24 5.40
N LEU A 81 -12.08 -12.99 5.24
CA LEU A 81 -11.16 -12.35 6.20
C LEU A 81 -11.84 -12.06 7.53
N SER A 82 -13.10 -11.59 7.55
CA SER A 82 -13.85 -11.39 8.78
C SER A 82 -14.05 -12.70 9.55
N HIS A 83 -14.33 -13.80 8.83
CA HIS A 83 -14.39 -15.13 9.43
C HIS A 83 -13.04 -15.55 10.05
N LYS A 84 -11.91 -15.24 9.38
CA LYS A 84 -10.56 -15.50 9.92
C LYS A 84 -10.25 -14.67 11.16
N ILE A 85 -10.70 -13.43 11.23
CA ILE A 85 -10.54 -12.58 12.40
C ILE A 85 -11.29 -13.18 13.60
N ILE A 86 -12.55 -13.56 13.41
CA ILE A 86 -13.40 -14.08 14.50
C ILE A 86 -12.94 -15.48 14.95
N ASN A 87 -12.63 -16.37 14.02
CA ASN A 87 -12.38 -17.78 14.31
C ASN A 87 -10.91 -18.18 14.32
N GLY A 88 -10.02 -17.30 13.87
CA GLY A 88 -8.59 -17.59 13.76
C GLY A 88 -8.26 -18.65 12.72
N GLY A 89 -7.14 -19.35 12.93
CA GLY A 89 -6.70 -20.47 12.13
C GLY A 89 -5.31 -20.32 11.52
N SER A 90 -4.84 -21.35 10.84
CA SER A 90 -3.51 -21.42 10.24
C SER A 90 -3.56 -21.99 8.82
N GLY A 91 -2.41 -22.17 8.19
CA GLY A 91 -2.21 -22.88 6.92
C GLY A 91 -1.94 -21.98 5.73
N VAL A 92 -2.79 -20.98 5.46
CA VAL A 92 -2.63 -20.12 4.26
C VAL A 92 -1.34 -19.28 4.29
N TRP A 93 -0.92 -18.87 5.49
CA TRP A 93 0.26 -18.04 5.72
C TRP A 93 1.35 -18.76 6.51
N GLY A 94 1.24 -20.06 6.64
CA GLY A 94 2.16 -20.92 7.39
C GLY A 94 1.48 -21.61 8.58
N GLN A 95 2.30 -22.22 9.45
CA GLN A 95 1.82 -23.05 10.54
C GLN A 95 1.46 -22.27 11.81
N VAL A 96 1.95 -21.03 11.94
CA VAL A 96 1.63 -20.18 13.09
C VAL A 96 0.15 -19.81 13.05
N PRO A 97 -0.64 -20.19 14.06
CA PRO A 97 -2.06 -19.89 14.05
C PRO A 97 -2.32 -18.41 14.38
N MET A 98 -3.27 -17.81 13.68
CA MET A 98 -3.89 -16.56 14.10
C MET A 98 -4.83 -16.85 15.27
N ALA A 99 -4.75 -16.08 16.34
CA ALA A 99 -5.67 -16.16 17.46
C ALA A 99 -7.11 -15.80 17.03
N ALA A 100 -8.09 -16.46 17.63
CA ALA A 100 -9.49 -16.15 17.43
C ALA A 100 -9.91 -14.94 18.28
N HIS A 101 -10.83 -14.13 17.75
CA HIS A 101 -11.46 -13.01 18.45
C HIS A 101 -12.99 -13.22 18.53
N PRO A 102 -13.47 -14.24 19.26
CA PRO A 102 -14.87 -14.67 19.20
C PRO A 102 -15.86 -13.64 19.77
N THR A 103 -15.37 -12.66 20.53
CA THR A 103 -16.20 -11.58 21.09
C THR A 103 -16.28 -10.36 20.19
N MET A 104 -15.51 -10.34 19.06
CA MET A 104 -15.56 -9.24 18.10
C MET A 104 -16.88 -9.27 17.34
N PRO A 105 -17.64 -8.16 17.28
CA PRO A 105 -18.84 -8.08 16.46
C PRO A 105 -18.51 -8.35 14.98
N GLN A 106 -19.41 -9.03 14.29
CA GLN A 106 -19.27 -9.32 12.86
C GLN A 106 -19.04 -8.06 12.03
N GLU A 107 -19.75 -6.98 12.34
CA GLU A 107 -19.61 -5.67 11.67
C GLU A 107 -18.19 -5.10 11.82
N ASP A 108 -17.60 -5.19 12.99
CA ASP A 108 -16.23 -4.70 13.25
C ASP A 108 -15.19 -5.59 12.53
N ALA A 109 -15.39 -6.90 12.51
CA ALA A 109 -14.53 -7.82 11.75
C ALA A 109 -14.59 -7.54 10.23
N GLU A 110 -15.78 -7.23 9.71
CA GLU A 110 -15.92 -6.83 8.30
C GLU A 110 -15.31 -5.46 8.01
N ALA A 111 -15.42 -4.50 8.93
CA ALA A 111 -14.77 -3.20 8.83
C ALA A 111 -13.23 -3.35 8.80
N LEU A 112 -12.68 -4.22 9.66
CA LEU A 112 -11.25 -4.56 9.64
C LEU A 112 -10.85 -5.23 8.32
N ALA A 113 -11.63 -6.18 7.82
CA ALA A 113 -11.36 -6.83 6.55
C ALA A 113 -11.33 -5.81 5.39
N LYS A 114 -12.27 -4.88 5.35
CA LYS A 114 -12.30 -3.78 4.37
C LYS A 114 -11.08 -2.87 4.50
N PHE A 115 -10.70 -2.52 5.72
CA PHE A 115 -9.50 -1.74 6.01
C PHE A 115 -8.25 -2.45 5.47
N VAL A 116 -8.06 -3.73 5.78
CA VAL A 116 -6.92 -4.50 5.27
C VAL A 116 -6.90 -4.50 3.75
N LEU A 117 -8.04 -4.78 3.09
CA LEU A 117 -8.14 -4.81 1.62
C LEU A 117 -7.88 -3.45 0.95
N LEU A 118 -8.13 -2.35 1.66
CA LEU A 118 -7.82 -0.99 1.17
C LEU A 118 -6.30 -0.77 1.01
N LEU A 119 -5.48 -1.50 1.76
CA LEU A 119 -4.01 -1.37 1.77
C LEU A 119 -3.32 -1.99 0.55
N LYS A 120 -4.04 -2.60 -0.39
CA LYS A 120 -3.43 -3.20 -1.59
C LYS A 120 -2.57 -2.21 -2.37
N ASN A 121 -1.51 -2.70 -2.99
CA ASN A 121 -0.72 -1.91 -3.95
C ASN A 121 -1.60 -1.53 -5.15
N LYS A 122 -1.42 -0.33 -5.65
CA LYS A 122 -2.04 0.17 -6.88
C LYS A 122 -1.16 -0.12 -8.06
#